data_68c3cfbb2dca54a680626535990134b4
#
_entry.id   68c3cfbb2dca54a680626535990134b4
#
_cell.length_a   1.000
_cell.length_b   1.000
_cell.length_c   1.000
_cell.angle_alpha   90.00
_cell.angle_beta   90.00
_cell.angle_gamma   90.00
#
_symmetry.space_group_name_H-M   'P 1'
#
loop_
_entity.id
_entity.type
_entity.pdbx_description
1 polymer ?
#
loop_
_entity_poly.entity_id
_entity_poly.type
_entity_poly.pdbx_seq_one_letter_code
_entity_poly.pdbx_strand_id
1 'polypeptide(L)'
;MWTRSDLDPISVHQRREEGDDLTGQNQRYSRRTSMNRYAFIIKDFSLTLRKPTKTDSGNYTCSISAGGKERRLRDIQLQVKDQQVEVKVREGSESVILPCKTKPNLPENTTVEWTRSDLGLITVHEYSNRNDDLMTQDEVYTNRTKMNEDLLRTGDLSLTLKYPKVKDTGRYICNIYRDKDILRQKVMLQVKKPFPSWFKDLLVLLFVFVIFGGLLYYLRHYYMSDYQVEVDSGVESVKLPCKTIFKFLKHTKVEWRDRNNRKVHVYHNGSDQVREQHRFYRNRTEMKRNLLKPGDLSLTLTYPTDDDNSTYTCTVYSRKGNILATKNVQLHVRVPQVEVDSGEASVLLPCKTTINLPKDAKVEWMTKFNRKVHVYETGSDQLEDQDNYYRDRTLMNKDLLKTGDLSLTLKYPTDWDTDIYTCTVYSREGKKILMKQVELKVRVCQVEVEEGAESVELPFKTTQDLPADAKVVWWNNDDRKVHMYKNGSDQPGEQHQVYRDRTKMKRRSLLKSGDLSLTLKQPTERDSGRYSCRVYGEIKRYKRVLLRVKGRVQVQYHTADIRNRSSSIDLTPLMTDQSV
;
A
#
# COMPACT_ATOMS: atom_id res chain seq x y z
N MET A 1 -46.54 -32.92 9.77
CA MET A 1 -46.34 -34.23 9.08
C MET A 1 -45.01 -34.24 8.37
N TRP A 2 -44.31 -35.37 8.43
CA TRP A 2 -43.13 -35.65 7.63
C TRP A 2 -43.47 -36.67 6.55
N THR A 3 -43.10 -36.33 5.31
CA THR A 3 -43.34 -37.20 4.15
C THR A 3 -42.09 -37.42 3.33
N ARG A 4 -42.10 -38.48 2.53
CA ARG A 4 -41.04 -38.81 1.58
C ARG A 4 -41.70 -39.25 0.28
N SER A 5 -41.57 -38.46 -0.77
CA SER A 5 -42.36 -38.54 -2.01
C SER A 5 -42.12 -39.78 -2.87
N ASP A 6 -40.96 -40.50 -2.65
CA ASP A 6 -40.59 -41.70 -3.38
C ASP A 6 -41.13 -42.99 -2.74
N LEU A 7 -41.98 -42.87 -1.73
CA LEU A 7 -42.52 -44.02 -0.99
C LEU A 7 -44.04 -44.12 -1.13
N ASP A 8 -44.59 -45.32 -0.96
CA ASP A 8 -46.01 -45.60 -0.83
C ASP A 8 -46.23 -46.50 0.42
N PRO A 9 -46.98 -46.04 1.43
CA PRO A 9 -47.47 -44.66 1.60
C PRO A 9 -46.31 -43.66 1.88
N ILE A 10 -46.52 -42.40 1.47
CA ILE A 10 -45.53 -41.32 1.57
C ILE A 10 -45.25 -40.86 3.01
N SER A 11 -46.08 -41.22 3.96
CA SER A 11 -46.01 -40.76 5.36
C SER A 11 -44.83 -41.37 6.09
N VAL A 12 -43.93 -40.55 6.57
CA VAL A 12 -42.81 -40.95 7.41
C VAL A 12 -43.18 -40.86 8.89
N HIS A 13 -43.84 -39.78 9.32
CA HIS A 13 -44.33 -39.57 10.66
C HIS A 13 -45.35 -38.44 10.70
N GLN A 14 -46.45 -38.67 11.35
CA GLN A 14 -47.45 -37.65 11.57
C GLN A 14 -47.68 -37.45 13.06
N ARG A 15 -47.71 -36.18 13.47
CA ARG A 15 -48.02 -35.77 14.84
C ARG A 15 -49.19 -34.82 14.82
N ARG A 16 -50.15 -35.06 15.66
CA ARG A 16 -51.29 -34.16 15.96
C ARG A 16 -51.10 -33.53 17.34
N GLU A 17 -51.95 -32.60 17.71
CA GLU A 17 -51.88 -31.97 19.04
C GLU A 17 -52.06 -32.97 20.17
N GLU A 18 -52.86 -33.97 19.95
CA GLU A 18 -53.21 -35.02 20.92
C GLU A 18 -52.11 -36.13 21.03
N GLY A 19 -51.28 -36.30 20.01
CA GLY A 19 -50.24 -37.32 19.98
C GLY A 19 -49.76 -37.70 18.58
N ASP A 20 -48.94 -38.74 18.50
CA ASP A 20 -48.49 -39.29 17.21
C ASP A 20 -49.61 -40.09 16.55
N ASP A 21 -49.94 -39.72 15.29
CA ASP A 21 -50.86 -40.48 14.43
C ASP A 21 -50.01 -41.30 13.43
N LEU A 22 -49.88 -42.59 13.69
CA LEU A 22 -49.08 -43.49 12.88
C LEU A 22 -49.90 -44.43 11.99
N THR A 23 -51.22 -44.22 11.86
CA THR A 23 -52.11 -45.12 11.11
C THR A 23 -51.78 -45.20 9.62
N GLY A 24 -51.24 -44.12 9.04
CA GLY A 24 -50.78 -44.07 7.65
C GLY A 24 -49.26 -44.14 7.49
N GLN A 25 -48.52 -44.50 8.52
CA GLN A 25 -47.05 -44.50 8.46
C GLN A 25 -46.54 -45.61 7.54
N ASN A 26 -45.56 -45.28 6.70
CA ASN A 26 -44.86 -46.26 5.89
C ASN A 26 -44.10 -47.26 6.79
N GLN A 27 -44.29 -48.57 6.50
CA GLN A 27 -43.78 -49.69 7.31
C GLN A 27 -42.26 -49.63 7.57
N ARG A 28 -41.50 -49.06 6.64
CA ARG A 28 -40.06 -48.82 6.78
C ARG A 28 -39.70 -47.97 8.00
N TYR A 29 -40.56 -47.05 8.41
CA TYR A 29 -40.32 -46.11 9.51
C TYR A 29 -41.00 -46.54 10.81
N SER A 30 -41.73 -47.63 10.80
CA SER A 30 -42.43 -48.15 11.99
C SER A 30 -41.44 -48.35 13.15
N ARG A 31 -41.77 -47.82 14.33
CA ARG A 31 -41.00 -47.83 15.57
C ARG A 31 -39.58 -47.19 15.46
N ARG A 32 -39.27 -46.53 14.35
CA ARG A 32 -37.96 -45.91 14.10
C ARG A 32 -37.99 -44.37 14.13
N THR A 33 -39.16 -43.76 14.20
CA THR A 33 -39.33 -42.31 14.18
C THR A 33 -39.96 -41.81 15.46
N SER A 34 -39.58 -40.59 15.88
CA SER A 34 -40.20 -39.90 16.99
C SER A 34 -40.04 -38.40 16.85
N MET A 35 -41.03 -37.65 17.33
CA MET A 35 -41.02 -36.20 17.43
C MET A 35 -41.12 -35.77 18.90
N ASN A 36 -40.72 -34.53 19.20
CA ASN A 36 -40.79 -33.96 20.54
C ASN A 36 -42.23 -33.92 21.02
N ARG A 37 -42.49 -34.33 22.26
CA ARG A 37 -43.84 -34.30 22.89
C ARG A 37 -44.47 -32.91 22.87
N TYR A 38 -43.68 -31.90 22.98
CA TYR A 38 -44.11 -30.50 23.02
C TYR A 38 -43.89 -29.73 21.69
N ALA A 39 -43.78 -30.45 20.57
CA ALA A 39 -43.47 -29.91 19.25
C ALA A 39 -44.29 -28.67 18.86
N PHE A 40 -45.58 -28.67 19.14
CA PHE A 40 -46.49 -27.54 18.83
C PHE A 40 -46.28 -26.34 19.74
N ILE A 41 -45.95 -26.57 21.03
CA ILE A 41 -45.72 -25.52 22.03
C ILE A 41 -44.41 -24.81 21.74
N ILE A 42 -43.35 -25.57 21.55
CA ILE A 42 -41.98 -25.02 21.33
C ILE A 42 -41.73 -24.73 19.85
N LYS A 43 -42.69 -25.02 18.96
CA LYS A 43 -42.59 -24.87 17.49
C LYS A 43 -41.38 -25.60 16.88
N ASP A 44 -40.90 -26.68 17.49
CA ASP A 44 -39.86 -27.55 16.98
C ASP A 44 -40.45 -28.86 16.44
N PHE A 45 -40.53 -28.97 15.13
CA PHE A 45 -41.08 -30.10 14.41
C PHE A 45 -39.98 -31.06 13.93
N SER A 46 -38.82 -31.09 14.54
CA SER A 46 -37.72 -31.99 14.21
C SER A 46 -38.11 -33.45 14.37
N LEU A 47 -37.73 -34.27 13.38
CA LEU A 47 -37.93 -35.69 13.37
C LEU A 47 -36.64 -36.41 13.77
N THR A 48 -36.72 -37.33 14.74
CA THR A 48 -35.63 -38.23 15.07
C THR A 48 -35.84 -39.57 14.36
N LEU A 49 -34.88 -39.96 13.49
CA LEU A 49 -34.86 -41.29 12.85
C LEU A 49 -33.80 -42.16 13.53
N ARG A 50 -34.25 -43.29 14.10
CA ARG A 50 -33.37 -44.23 14.80
C ARG A 50 -32.80 -45.26 13.82
N LYS A 51 -31.53 -45.63 14.02
CA LYS A 51 -30.78 -46.62 13.23
C LYS A 51 -30.95 -46.38 11.71
N PRO A 52 -30.49 -45.24 11.21
CA PRO A 52 -30.63 -44.93 9.78
C PRO A 52 -29.83 -45.92 8.92
N THR A 53 -30.40 -46.33 7.80
CA THR A 53 -29.81 -47.21 6.80
C THR A 53 -29.67 -46.48 5.47
N LYS A 54 -28.87 -46.98 4.54
CA LYS A 54 -28.69 -46.39 3.21
C LYS A 54 -30.01 -46.14 2.49
N THR A 55 -30.97 -47.02 2.68
CA THR A 55 -32.30 -46.90 2.07
C THR A 55 -33.12 -45.76 2.64
N ASP A 56 -32.71 -45.19 3.78
CA ASP A 56 -33.33 -43.99 4.34
C ASP A 56 -32.81 -42.70 3.68
N SER A 57 -31.77 -42.76 2.84
CA SER A 57 -31.35 -41.66 2.03
C SER A 57 -32.46 -41.23 1.08
N GLY A 58 -32.76 -39.93 1.02
CA GLY A 58 -33.83 -39.39 0.21
C GLY A 58 -34.23 -37.99 0.64
N ASN A 59 -35.23 -37.42 -0.06
CA ASN A 59 -35.75 -36.10 0.22
C ASN A 59 -36.99 -36.18 1.13
N TYR A 60 -36.89 -35.54 2.27
CA TYR A 60 -37.94 -35.49 3.29
C TYR A 60 -38.55 -34.09 3.31
N THR A 61 -39.86 -34.05 3.36
CA THR A 61 -40.63 -32.77 3.44
C THR A 61 -41.33 -32.71 4.78
N CYS A 62 -41.11 -31.62 5.51
CA CYS A 62 -41.87 -31.25 6.69
C CYS A 62 -43.01 -30.30 6.30
N SER A 63 -44.26 -30.64 6.66
CA SER A 63 -45.43 -29.77 6.43
C SER A 63 -46.31 -29.70 7.68
N ILE A 64 -47.03 -28.58 7.80
CA ILE A 64 -48.04 -28.38 8.84
C ILE A 64 -49.40 -28.14 8.17
N SER A 65 -50.47 -28.79 8.73
CA SER A 65 -51.82 -28.59 8.27
C SER A 65 -52.62 -27.83 9.33
N ALA A 66 -53.26 -26.76 8.92
CA ALA A 66 -54.15 -25.94 9.74
C ALA A 66 -55.39 -25.52 8.94
N GLY A 67 -56.60 -25.79 9.46
CA GLY A 67 -57.85 -25.44 8.81
C GLY A 67 -58.03 -26.04 7.41
N GLY A 68 -57.56 -27.28 7.19
CA GLY A 68 -57.67 -27.96 5.90
C GLY A 68 -56.67 -27.53 4.82
N LYS A 69 -55.79 -26.55 5.10
CA LYS A 69 -54.73 -26.11 4.21
C LYS A 69 -53.37 -26.62 4.70
N GLU A 70 -52.66 -27.36 3.84
CA GLU A 70 -51.29 -27.82 4.13
C GLU A 70 -50.28 -26.77 3.72
N ARG A 71 -49.35 -26.46 4.63
CA ARG A 71 -48.25 -25.55 4.38
C ARG A 71 -46.93 -26.29 4.55
N ARG A 72 -46.12 -26.34 3.52
CA ARG A 72 -44.78 -26.87 3.51
C ARG A 72 -43.86 -25.95 4.30
N LEU A 73 -43.12 -26.53 5.28
CA LEU A 73 -42.20 -25.78 6.14
C LEU A 73 -40.76 -25.90 5.66
N ARG A 74 -40.34 -27.15 5.36
CA ARG A 74 -38.93 -27.39 4.99
C ARG A 74 -38.76 -28.70 4.23
N ASP A 75 -37.77 -28.72 3.31
CA ASP A 75 -37.27 -29.90 2.63
C ASP A 75 -35.86 -30.21 3.14
N ILE A 76 -35.61 -31.50 3.40
CA ILE A 76 -34.30 -31.97 3.87
C ILE A 76 -33.90 -33.18 3.02
N GLN A 77 -32.70 -33.07 2.44
CA GLN A 77 -32.05 -34.20 1.80
C GLN A 77 -31.20 -34.97 2.82
N LEU A 78 -31.64 -36.18 3.16
CA LEU A 78 -30.87 -37.06 4.03
C LEU A 78 -29.99 -37.95 3.16
N GLN A 79 -28.69 -38.01 3.48
CA GLN A 79 -27.73 -38.94 2.88
C GLN A 79 -27.10 -39.78 3.98
N VAL A 80 -27.44 -41.06 4.00
CA VAL A 80 -26.84 -42.03 4.93
C VAL A 80 -25.65 -42.70 4.25
N LYS A 81 -24.45 -42.42 4.78
CA LYS A 81 -23.19 -43.03 4.31
C LYS A 81 -22.89 -44.28 5.08
N ASP A 82 -22.29 -45.31 4.43
CA ASP A 82 -21.70 -46.42 5.13
C ASP A 82 -20.58 -45.96 6.05
N GLN A 83 -20.60 -46.44 7.28
CA GLN A 83 -19.48 -46.22 8.19
C GLN A 83 -18.35 -47.17 7.79
N GLN A 84 -17.44 -46.70 6.95
CA GLN A 84 -16.22 -47.41 6.61
C GLN A 84 -15.09 -46.85 7.48
N VAL A 85 -14.45 -47.74 8.25
CA VAL A 85 -13.27 -47.38 9.04
C VAL A 85 -12.03 -47.43 8.14
N GLU A 86 -11.25 -46.35 8.09
CA GLU A 86 -10.00 -46.29 7.35
C GLU A 86 -8.81 -46.50 8.29
N VAL A 87 -7.96 -47.49 7.97
CA VAL A 87 -6.74 -47.78 8.72
C VAL A 87 -5.53 -47.57 7.82
N LYS A 88 -4.59 -46.73 8.27
CA LYS A 88 -3.36 -46.40 7.55
C LYS A 88 -2.15 -46.96 8.28
N VAL A 89 -1.29 -47.65 7.57
CA VAL A 89 -0.06 -48.26 8.13
C VAL A 89 1.09 -48.12 7.13
N ARG A 90 2.31 -48.16 7.61
CA ARG A 90 3.51 -48.21 6.74
C ARG A 90 3.92 -49.64 6.48
N GLU A 91 4.36 -49.93 5.27
CA GLU A 91 5.02 -51.21 4.96
C GLU A 91 6.27 -51.38 5.84
N GLY A 92 6.46 -52.58 6.40
CA GLY A 92 7.52 -52.86 7.36
C GLY A 92 7.12 -52.67 8.83
N SER A 93 5.88 -52.26 9.13
CA SER A 93 5.35 -52.33 10.50
C SER A 93 5.17 -53.80 10.93
N GLU A 94 5.33 -54.09 12.23
CA GLU A 94 5.20 -55.44 12.76
C GLU A 94 3.79 -55.98 12.57
N SER A 95 2.78 -55.15 12.82
CA SER A 95 1.37 -55.54 12.63
C SER A 95 0.45 -54.31 12.44
N VAL A 96 -0.77 -54.59 11.99
CA VAL A 96 -1.86 -53.60 11.92
C VAL A 96 -3.16 -54.26 12.41
N ILE A 97 -3.97 -53.51 13.15
CA ILE A 97 -5.25 -53.97 13.65
C ILE A 97 -6.37 -53.43 12.76
N LEU A 98 -7.19 -54.32 12.21
CA LEU A 98 -8.42 -53.99 11.48
C LEU A 98 -9.59 -54.06 12.49
N PRO A 99 -10.18 -52.93 12.88
CA PRO A 99 -11.13 -52.88 13.96
C PRO A 99 -12.50 -53.45 13.57
N CYS A 100 -13.03 -54.38 14.40
CA CYS A 100 -14.39 -54.86 14.33
C CYS A 100 -14.90 -55.13 15.76
N LYS A 101 -15.84 -54.32 16.25
CA LYS A 101 -16.34 -54.40 17.62
C LYS A 101 -17.85 -54.52 17.66
N THR A 102 -18.34 -55.36 18.57
CA THR A 102 -19.77 -55.57 18.81
C THR A 102 -20.06 -55.59 20.31
N LYS A 103 -21.30 -55.90 20.68
CA LYS A 103 -21.66 -56.03 22.08
C LYS A 103 -20.95 -57.25 22.70
N PRO A 104 -20.48 -57.15 23.94
CA PRO A 104 -19.85 -58.31 24.66
C PRO A 104 -20.83 -59.46 24.92
N ASN A 105 -20.29 -60.56 25.31
CA ASN A 105 -21.03 -61.80 25.61
C ASN A 105 -21.83 -62.37 24.41
N LEU A 106 -21.11 -62.67 23.35
CA LEU A 106 -21.68 -63.26 22.14
C LEU A 106 -22.05 -64.76 22.40
N PRO A 107 -23.09 -65.28 21.73
CA PRO A 107 -23.41 -66.72 21.77
C PRO A 107 -22.25 -67.59 21.32
N GLU A 108 -22.14 -68.77 21.87
CA GLU A 108 -21.03 -69.67 21.55
C GLU A 108 -21.03 -70.22 20.11
N ASN A 109 -22.19 -70.20 19.46
CA ASN A 109 -22.37 -70.57 18.05
C ASN A 109 -22.15 -69.40 17.09
N THR A 110 -21.58 -68.28 17.55
CA THR A 110 -21.26 -67.10 16.68
C THR A 110 -20.08 -67.43 15.77
N THR A 111 -20.27 -67.33 14.47
CA THR A 111 -19.18 -67.34 13.47
C THR A 111 -18.77 -65.94 13.07
N VAL A 112 -17.46 -65.71 13.01
CA VAL A 112 -16.89 -64.46 12.57
C VAL A 112 -15.98 -64.69 11.36
N GLU A 113 -16.31 -64.07 10.24
CA GLU A 113 -15.57 -64.22 9.00
C GLU A 113 -15.01 -62.91 8.57
N TRP A 114 -13.73 -62.83 8.37
CA TRP A 114 -13.08 -61.70 7.72
C TRP A 114 -12.85 -62.01 6.23
N THR A 115 -13.43 -61.23 5.37
CA THR A 115 -13.27 -61.37 3.92
C THR A 115 -12.67 -60.12 3.30
N ARG A 116 -11.97 -60.30 2.21
CA ARG A 116 -11.48 -59.17 1.39
C ARG A 116 -12.32 -59.05 0.13
N SER A 117 -12.93 -57.91 -0.09
CA SER A 117 -13.96 -57.71 -1.12
C SER A 117 -13.48 -57.09 -2.43
N ASP A 118 -12.25 -56.57 -2.48
CA ASP A 118 -11.66 -55.98 -3.69
C ASP A 118 -10.98 -56.99 -4.61
N LEU A 119 -10.75 -58.24 -4.13
CA LEU A 119 -10.12 -59.32 -4.88
C LEU A 119 -11.03 -60.55 -5.04
N GLY A 120 -12.36 -60.38 -5.02
CA GLY A 120 -13.30 -61.47 -5.27
C GLY A 120 -13.77 -62.24 -4.04
N LEU A 121 -13.94 -61.58 -2.89
CA LEU A 121 -14.43 -62.18 -1.62
C LEU A 121 -13.57 -63.36 -1.13
N ILE A 122 -12.27 -63.15 -1.04
CA ILE A 122 -11.35 -64.16 -0.47
C ILE A 122 -11.42 -64.13 1.05
N THR A 123 -11.37 -65.32 1.67
CA THR A 123 -11.39 -65.48 3.13
C THR A 123 -10.03 -65.10 3.70
N VAL A 124 -10.03 -64.11 4.57
CA VAL A 124 -8.82 -63.61 5.25
C VAL A 124 -8.60 -64.36 6.58
N HIS A 125 -9.64 -64.54 7.33
CA HIS A 125 -9.62 -65.28 8.59
C HIS A 125 -11.05 -65.69 8.98
N GLU A 126 -11.24 -66.90 9.47
CA GLU A 126 -12.52 -67.37 9.97
C GLU A 126 -12.36 -67.90 11.40
N TYR A 127 -13.31 -67.55 12.25
CA TYR A 127 -13.46 -68.11 13.60
C TYR A 127 -14.83 -68.78 13.72
N SER A 128 -14.85 -70.10 13.93
CA SER A 128 -16.07 -70.86 14.06
C SER A 128 -15.88 -72.00 15.10
N ASN A 129 -16.96 -72.47 15.72
CA ASN A 129 -16.92 -73.54 16.69
C ASN A 129 -15.87 -73.36 17.81
N ARG A 130 -15.69 -72.10 18.31
CA ARG A 130 -14.72 -71.67 19.34
C ARG A 130 -13.25 -71.79 18.96
N ASN A 131 -12.93 -72.02 17.70
CA ASN A 131 -11.57 -72.07 17.20
C ASN A 131 -11.39 -71.25 15.89
N ASP A 132 -10.15 -70.93 15.59
CA ASP A 132 -9.80 -70.38 14.28
C ASP A 132 -9.89 -71.53 13.24
N ASP A 133 -10.73 -71.32 12.21
CA ASP A 133 -10.81 -72.24 11.07
C ASP A 133 -9.85 -71.74 9.97
N LEU A 134 -8.74 -72.46 9.83
CA LEU A 134 -7.70 -72.14 8.87
C LEU A 134 -7.83 -72.88 7.54
N MET A 135 -8.82 -73.80 7.42
CA MET A 135 -9.00 -74.59 6.20
C MET A 135 -9.54 -73.75 5.02
N THR A 136 -10.30 -72.72 5.31
CA THR A 136 -10.91 -71.83 4.32
C THR A 136 -10.05 -70.61 4.04
N GLN A 137 -8.94 -70.40 4.78
CA GLN A 137 -8.09 -69.24 4.70
C GLN A 137 -7.26 -69.22 3.41
N ASP A 138 -7.24 -68.03 2.72
CA ASP A 138 -6.39 -67.78 1.56
C ASP A 138 -4.90 -67.86 1.91
N GLU A 139 -4.10 -68.52 1.05
CA GLU A 139 -2.66 -68.75 1.24
C GLU A 139 -1.87 -67.42 1.56
N VAL A 140 -2.28 -66.30 1.01
CA VAL A 140 -1.63 -65.01 1.24
C VAL A 140 -1.70 -64.58 2.70
N TYR A 141 -2.73 -64.99 3.44
CA TYR A 141 -2.98 -64.62 4.83
C TYR A 141 -2.57 -65.70 5.85
N THR A 142 -2.16 -66.85 5.40
CA THR A 142 -1.72 -67.95 6.26
C THR A 142 -0.58 -67.50 7.19
N ASN A 143 -0.72 -67.82 8.50
CA ASN A 143 0.19 -67.44 9.58
C ASN A 143 0.40 -65.92 9.77
N ARG A 144 -0.37 -65.07 9.09
CA ARG A 144 -0.27 -63.63 9.17
C ARG A 144 -1.43 -62.96 9.89
N THR A 145 -2.44 -63.69 10.24
CA THR A 145 -3.66 -63.16 10.88
C THR A 145 -3.85 -63.78 12.27
N LYS A 146 -4.38 -62.98 13.21
CA LYS A 146 -4.74 -63.42 14.55
C LYS A 146 -5.93 -62.60 15.05
N MET A 147 -6.88 -63.26 15.71
CA MET A 147 -7.95 -62.60 16.45
C MET A 147 -7.71 -62.73 17.97
N ASN A 148 -8.47 -61.96 18.77
CA ASN A 148 -8.39 -62.02 20.23
C ASN A 148 -8.94 -63.37 20.73
N GLU A 149 -8.26 -64.04 21.65
CA GLU A 149 -8.70 -65.33 22.22
C GLU A 149 -10.03 -65.19 22.99
N ASP A 150 -10.31 -64.10 23.62
CA ASP A 150 -11.53 -63.79 24.36
C ASP A 150 -12.61 -63.05 23.52
N LEU A 151 -12.60 -63.19 22.20
CA LEU A 151 -13.43 -62.37 21.28
C LEU A 151 -14.93 -62.47 21.56
N LEU A 152 -15.45 -63.66 21.93
CA LEU A 152 -16.86 -63.82 22.25
C LEU A 152 -17.26 -63.12 23.56
N ARG A 153 -16.39 -63.15 24.55
CA ARG A 153 -16.61 -62.47 25.85
C ARG A 153 -16.50 -60.95 25.76
N THR A 154 -15.51 -60.50 25.07
CA THR A 154 -15.23 -59.06 24.98
C THR A 154 -16.02 -58.33 23.88
N GLY A 155 -16.46 -59.06 22.86
CA GLY A 155 -17.06 -58.49 21.65
C GLY A 155 -16.04 -57.75 20.76
N ASP A 156 -14.74 -57.91 21.01
CA ASP A 156 -13.67 -57.37 20.18
C ASP A 156 -13.22 -58.41 19.13
N LEU A 157 -13.77 -58.28 17.94
CA LEU A 157 -13.57 -59.17 16.80
C LEU A 157 -12.52 -58.62 15.83
N SER A 158 -11.68 -57.72 16.30
CA SER A 158 -10.67 -57.07 15.48
C SER A 158 -9.63 -58.09 15.00
N LEU A 159 -9.22 -57.94 13.73
CA LEU A 159 -8.21 -58.80 13.09
C LEU A 159 -6.84 -58.11 13.15
N THR A 160 -5.85 -58.81 13.69
CA THR A 160 -4.45 -58.38 13.64
C THR A 160 -3.80 -59.00 12.40
N LEU A 161 -3.34 -58.17 11.46
CA LEU A 161 -2.57 -58.59 10.30
C LEU A 161 -1.10 -58.27 10.51
N LYS A 162 -0.27 -59.34 10.53
CA LYS A 162 1.19 -59.23 10.72
C LYS A 162 1.90 -58.87 9.41
N TYR A 163 2.96 -58.08 9.54
CA TYR A 163 3.84 -57.67 8.43
C TYR A 163 3.07 -57.16 7.20
N PRO A 164 2.29 -56.11 7.34
CA PRO A 164 1.47 -55.59 6.26
C PRO A 164 2.33 -55.16 5.07
N LYS A 165 1.97 -55.62 3.89
CA LYS A 165 2.61 -55.31 2.59
C LYS A 165 1.72 -54.37 1.78
N VAL A 166 2.28 -53.61 0.83
CA VAL A 166 1.49 -52.72 -0.04
C VAL A 166 0.35 -53.47 -0.75
N LYS A 167 0.55 -54.76 -1.09
CA LYS A 167 -0.48 -55.62 -1.69
C LYS A 167 -1.66 -55.93 -0.76
N ASP A 168 -1.50 -55.73 0.56
CA ASP A 168 -2.59 -55.89 1.52
C ASP A 168 -3.52 -54.67 1.56
N THR A 169 -3.18 -53.59 0.88
CA THR A 169 -4.10 -52.45 0.68
C THR A 169 -5.37 -52.91 0.02
N GLY A 170 -6.53 -52.69 0.66
CA GLY A 170 -7.79 -53.17 0.14
C GLY A 170 -8.96 -52.99 1.10
N ARG A 171 -10.12 -53.50 0.69
CA ARG A 171 -11.37 -53.45 1.45
C ARG A 171 -11.64 -54.77 2.15
N TYR A 172 -11.67 -54.71 3.47
CA TYR A 172 -11.95 -55.85 4.34
C TYR A 172 -13.35 -55.73 4.93
N ILE A 173 -14.04 -56.85 5.08
CA ILE A 173 -15.37 -56.97 5.67
C ILE A 173 -15.33 -57.97 6.80
N CYS A 174 -15.74 -57.55 7.99
CA CYS A 174 -15.99 -58.41 9.12
C CYS A 174 -17.47 -58.81 9.11
N ASN A 175 -17.79 -60.03 8.83
CA ASN A 175 -19.13 -60.63 8.88
C ASN A 175 -19.30 -61.35 10.22
N ILE A 176 -20.37 -61.09 10.93
CA ILE A 176 -20.70 -61.70 12.21
C ILE A 176 -22.03 -62.39 12.01
N TYR A 177 -22.01 -63.76 12.04
CA TYR A 177 -23.18 -64.59 11.89
C TYR A 177 -23.70 -64.95 13.27
N ARG A 178 -24.98 -64.63 13.55
CA ARG A 178 -25.68 -64.94 14.79
C ARG A 178 -27.08 -65.47 14.45
N ASP A 179 -27.35 -66.73 14.70
CA ASP A 179 -28.65 -67.37 14.45
C ASP A 179 -29.34 -66.87 13.13
N LYS A 180 -30.12 -65.83 13.20
CA LYS A 180 -30.85 -65.28 12.06
C LYS A 180 -30.34 -63.91 11.59
N ASP A 181 -29.32 -63.31 12.27
CA ASP A 181 -28.83 -61.96 11.98
C ASP A 181 -27.37 -61.98 11.49
N ILE A 182 -27.10 -61.24 10.43
CA ILE A 182 -25.73 -60.97 9.91
C ILE A 182 -25.39 -59.52 10.13
N LEU A 183 -24.36 -59.22 10.92
CA LEU A 183 -23.82 -57.90 11.07
C LEU A 183 -22.54 -57.77 10.24
N ARG A 184 -22.37 -56.64 9.53
CA ARG A 184 -21.22 -56.40 8.67
C ARG A 184 -20.55 -55.09 9.03
N GLN A 185 -19.22 -55.08 9.18
CA GLN A 185 -18.41 -53.87 9.33
C GLN A 185 -17.36 -53.84 8.22
N LYS A 186 -17.15 -52.65 7.63
CA LYS A 186 -16.23 -52.48 6.51
C LYS A 186 -15.01 -51.71 6.98
N VAL A 187 -13.82 -52.20 6.64
CA VAL A 187 -12.54 -51.56 6.95
C VAL A 187 -11.72 -51.40 5.67
N MET A 188 -11.20 -50.21 5.44
CA MET A 188 -10.28 -49.89 4.34
C MET A 188 -8.86 -49.85 4.89
N LEU A 189 -8.01 -50.76 4.49
CA LEU A 189 -6.60 -50.76 4.83
C LEU A 189 -5.80 -50.07 3.72
N GLN A 190 -4.96 -49.10 4.11
CA GLN A 190 -3.99 -48.45 3.23
C GLN A 190 -2.58 -48.70 3.77
N VAL A 191 -1.77 -49.45 3.05
CA VAL A 191 -0.36 -49.68 3.37
C VAL A 191 0.49 -48.79 2.44
N LYS A 192 1.24 -47.86 3.03
CA LYS A 192 2.10 -46.93 2.30
C LYS A 192 3.55 -47.38 2.27
N LYS A 193 4.20 -47.30 1.12
CA LYS A 193 5.65 -47.51 1.03
C LYS A 193 6.39 -46.48 1.85
N PRO A 194 7.46 -46.86 2.58
CA PRO A 194 8.34 -45.87 3.19
C PRO A 194 9.03 -45.03 2.10
N PHE A 195 9.28 -43.77 2.39
CA PHE A 195 10.07 -42.93 1.48
C PHE A 195 11.48 -43.50 1.36
N PRO A 196 12.05 -43.52 0.13
CA PRO A 196 13.44 -43.95 -0.07
C PRO A 196 14.39 -43.11 0.78
N SER A 197 15.42 -43.70 1.37
CA SER A 197 16.39 -42.99 2.22
C SER A 197 17.05 -41.80 1.53
N TRP A 198 17.38 -41.96 0.26
CA TRP A 198 17.97 -40.88 -0.55
C TRP A 198 17.11 -39.60 -0.65
N PHE A 199 15.79 -39.72 -0.47
CA PHE A 199 14.87 -38.58 -0.51
C PHE A 199 15.07 -37.64 0.68
N LYS A 200 15.45 -38.17 1.85
CA LYS A 200 15.80 -37.35 3.02
C LYS A 200 17.10 -36.57 2.77
N ASP A 201 18.09 -37.22 2.17
CA ASP A 201 19.37 -36.61 1.85
C ASP A 201 19.19 -35.52 0.77
N LEU A 202 18.33 -35.75 -0.21
CA LEU A 202 17.97 -34.75 -1.22
C LEU A 202 17.29 -33.52 -0.59
N LEU A 203 16.37 -33.72 0.36
CA LEU A 203 15.70 -32.62 1.07
C LEU A 203 16.71 -31.80 1.89
N VAL A 204 17.65 -32.45 2.56
CA VAL A 204 18.73 -31.75 3.30
C VAL A 204 19.60 -30.94 2.35
N LEU A 205 20.01 -31.50 1.21
CA LEU A 205 20.77 -30.79 0.19
C LEU A 205 20.01 -29.57 -0.37
N LEU A 206 18.72 -29.74 -0.71
CA LEU A 206 17.87 -28.63 -1.17
C LEU A 206 17.76 -27.54 -0.11
N PHE A 207 17.61 -27.91 1.17
CA PHE A 207 17.54 -26.95 2.26
C PHE A 207 18.85 -26.15 2.40
N VAL A 208 20.00 -26.84 2.31
CA VAL A 208 21.33 -26.20 2.32
C VAL A 208 21.49 -25.27 1.12
N PHE A 209 21.06 -25.67 -0.09
CA PHE A 209 21.11 -24.81 -1.28
C PHE A 209 20.23 -23.58 -1.15
N VAL A 210 19.02 -23.71 -0.58
CA VAL A 210 18.12 -22.56 -0.35
C VAL A 210 18.71 -21.58 0.66
N ILE A 211 19.29 -22.08 1.75
CA ILE A 211 19.95 -21.23 2.76
C ILE A 211 21.17 -20.53 2.15
N PHE A 212 22.02 -21.29 1.46
CA PHE A 212 23.23 -20.72 0.86
C PHE A 212 22.91 -19.74 -0.27
N GLY A 213 21.93 -20.08 -1.13
CA GLY A 213 21.43 -19.19 -2.19
C GLY A 213 20.76 -17.94 -1.61
N GLY A 214 19.95 -18.09 -0.56
CA GLY A 214 19.35 -16.98 0.17
C GLY A 214 20.38 -16.08 0.84
N LEU A 215 21.43 -16.67 1.44
CA LEU A 215 22.54 -15.93 2.03
C LEU A 215 23.35 -15.16 0.96
N LEU A 216 23.65 -15.81 -0.16
CA LEU A 216 24.33 -15.16 -1.29
C LEU A 216 23.49 -14.04 -1.90
N TYR A 217 22.17 -14.27 -2.07
CA TYR A 217 21.23 -13.24 -2.52
C TYR A 217 21.16 -12.07 -1.54
N TYR A 218 21.04 -12.35 -0.24
CA TYR A 218 21.03 -11.33 0.82
C TYR A 218 22.33 -10.52 0.84
N LEU A 219 23.49 -11.22 0.79
CA LEU A 219 24.80 -10.57 0.72
C LEU A 219 24.94 -9.72 -0.54
N ARG A 220 24.52 -10.26 -1.70
CA ARG A 220 24.52 -9.50 -2.96
C ARG A 220 23.62 -8.27 -2.86
N HIS A 221 22.37 -8.42 -2.37
CA HIS A 221 21.44 -7.31 -2.20
C HIS A 221 21.98 -6.27 -1.22
N TYR A 222 22.51 -6.71 -0.07
CA TYR A 222 23.08 -5.83 0.95
C TYR A 222 24.30 -5.06 0.44
N TYR A 223 25.15 -5.70 -0.36
CA TYR A 223 26.38 -5.06 -0.87
C TYR A 223 26.21 -4.39 -2.24
N MET A 224 25.17 -4.70 -3.02
CA MET A 224 24.93 -4.13 -4.35
C MET A 224 23.71 -3.20 -4.44
N SER A 225 22.90 -3.04 -3.36
CA SER A 225 21.82 -2.07 -3.37
C SER A 225 22.35 -0.64 -3.40
N ASP A 226 21.78 0.17 -4.25
CA ASP A 226 21.98 1.62 -4.25
C ASP A 226 21.41 2.21 -2.95
N TYR A 227 22.14 3.14 -2.34
CA TYR A 227 21.69 3.82 -1.15
C TYR A 227 20.90 5.07 -1.51
N GLN A 228 19.76 5.25 -0.86
CA GLN A 228 19.05 6.53 -0.88
C GLN A 228 19.32 7.25 0.43
N VAL A 229 19.72 8.51 0.34
CA VAL A 229 20.01 9.38 1.48
C VAL A 229 19.17 10.62 1.33
N GLU A 230 18.26 10.85 2.26
CA GLU A 230 17.45 12.07 2.33
C GLU A 230 17.93 12.89 3.51
N VAL A 231 18.02 14.21 3.32
CA VAL A 231 18.44 15.15 4.34
C VAL A 231 17.76 16.48 4.15
N ASP A 232 17.48 17.18 5.24
CA ASP A 232 16.93 18.53 5.17
C ASP A 232 18.04 19.55 4.90
N SER A 233 17.73 20.57 4.11
CA SER A 233 18.63 21.72 3.96
C SER A 233 18.92 22.38 5.31
N GLY A 234 20.17 22.69 5.56
CA GLY A 234 20.62 23.32 6.80
C GLY A 234 21.28 22.39 7.81
N VAL A 235 21.42 21.09 7.50
CA VAL A 235 22.29 20.22 8.28
C VAL A 235 23.76 20.57 8.02
N GLU A 236 24.59 20.44 9.05
CA GLU A 236 26.04 20.74 8.91
C GLU A 236 26.71 19.81 7.91
N SER A 237 26.33 18.54 7.90
CA SER A 237 26.89 17.57 6.97
C SER A 237 25.98 16.36 6.75
N VAL A 238 26.18 15.70 5.62
CA VAL A 238 25.52 14.43 5.27
C VAL A 238 26.58 13.38 4.93
N LYS A 239 26.35 12.15 5.40
CA LYS A 239 27.21 11.01 5.10
C LYS A 239 26.66 10.23 3.92
N LEU A 240 27.43 10.10 2.84
CA LEU A 240 27.16 9.28 1.69
C LEU A 240 27.81 7.90 1.91
N PRO A 241 27.05 6.83 2.14
CA PRO A 241 27.59 5.54 2.52
C PRO A 241 28.26 4.83 1.34
N CYS A 242 29.48 4.34 1.53
CA CYS A 242 30.17 3.43 0.61
C CYS A 242 30.92 2.39 1.43
N LYS A 243 30.35 1.18 1.55
CA LYS A 243 30.96 0.07 2.29
C LYS A 243 31.37 -1.03 1.33
N THR A 244 32.50 -1.66 1.60
CA THR A 244 33.05 -2.76 0.81
C THR A 244 33.65 -3.83 1.69
N ILE A 245 33.66 -5.08 1.23
CA ILE A 245 34.20 -6.25 1.94
C ILE A 245 35.71 -6.38 1.79
N PHE A 246 36.30 -5.63 0.87
CA PHE A 246 37.74 -5.75 0.61
C PHE A 246 38.57 -4.99 1.64
N LYS A 247 39.62 -5.63 2.18
CA LYS A 247 40.68 -4.95 2.95
C LYS A 247 41.51 -4.11 1.99
N PHE A 248 41.55 -2.79 2.23
CA PHE A 248 42.31 -1.88 1.37
C PHE A 248 43.81 -2.04 1.60
N LEU A 249 44.51 -2.22 0.53
CA LEU A 249 45.96 -2.13 0.51
C LEU A 249 46.37 -0.64 0.38
N LYS A 250 47.53 -0.27 0.92
CA LYS A 250 48.07 1.12 0.93
C LYS A 250 48.05 1.85 -0.43
N HIS A 251 47.81 1.16 -1.53
CA HIS A 251 47.91 1.70 -2.90
C HIS A 251 46.61 1.64 -3.67
N THR A 252 45.43 1.55 -3.01
CA THR A 252 44.15 1.65 -3.68
C THR A 252 43.78 3.11 -3.88
N LYS A 253 43.14 3.41 -5.04
CA LYS A 253 42.53 4.71 -5.33
C LYS A 253 41.06 4.62 -5.12
N VAL A 254 40.46 5.58 -4.40
CA VAL A 254 39.00 5.75 -4.26
C VAL A 254 38.61 7.04 -4.93
N GLU A 255 37.60 6.97 -5.78
CA GLU A 255 37.12 8.13 -6.53
C GLU A 255 35.62 8.24 -6.41
N TRP A 256 35.13 9.39 -5.96
CA TRP A 256 33.74 9.75 -5.93
C TRP A 256 33.42 10.67 -7.09
N ARG A 257 32.36 10.37 -7.86
CA ARG A 257 31.84 11.19 -8.97
C ARG A 257 30.36 11.44 -8.79
N ASP A 258 29.89 12.58 -9.27
CA ASP A 258 28.47 12.87 -9.38
C ASP A 258 27.89 12.41 -10.75
N ARG A 259 26.59 12.56 -10.93
CA ARG A 259 25.89 12.21 -12.16
C ARG A 259 26.47 12.87 -13.41
N ASN A 260 27.03 14.09 -13.27
CA ASN A 260 27.65 14.84 -14.36
C ASN A 260 29.12 14.47 -14.57
N ASN A 261 29.56 13.36 -13.98
CA ASN A 261 30.95 12.86 -14.05
C ASN A 261 32.00 13.81 -13.45
N ARG A 262 31.58 14.78 -12.61
CA ARG A 262 32.50 15.69 -11.93
C ARG A 262 33.17 14.95 -10.75
N LYS A 263 34.48 15.14 -10.57
CA LYS A 263 35.21 14.53 -9.44
C LYS A 263 34.81 15.22 -8.13
N VAL A 264 34.05 14.50 -7.30
CA VAL A 264 33.57 14.97 -6.01
C VAL A 264 34.65 14.86 -4.95
N HIS A 265 35.32 13.73 -4.90
CA HIS A 265 36.46 13.48 -3.98
C HIS A 265 37.35 12.40 -4.55
N VAL A 266 38.67 12.55 -4.37
CA VAL A 266 39.66 11.57 -4.80
C VAL A 266 40.62 11.31 -3.64
N TYR A 267 40.73 10.04 -3.25
CA TYR A 267 41.69 9.59 -2.25
C TYR A 267 42.69 8.62 -2.90
N HIS A 268 43.97 8.89 -2.80
CA HIS A 268 45.00 8.08 -3.39
C HIS A 268 46.31 8.17 -2.60
N ASN A 269 47.03 7.06 -2.46
CA ASN A 269 48.33 6.99 -1.76
C ASN A 269 48.31 7.56 -0.32
N GLY A 270 47.21 7.32 0.41
CA GLY A 270 47.12 7.73 1.81
C GLY A 270 46.70 9.19 2.04
N SER A 271 46.35 9.93 0.98
CA SER A 271 45.98 11.34 1.07
C SER A 271 44.85 11.76 0.11
N ASP A 272 44.13 12.81 0.49
CA ASP A 272 43.13 13.45 -0.35
C ASP A 272 43.80 14.25 -1.47
N GLN A 273 43.34 14.06 -2.69
CA GLN A 273 43.87 14.71 -3.88
C GLN A 273 43.01 15.96 -4.23
N VAL A 274 43.12 17.01 -3.42
CA VAL A 274 42.32 18.25 -3.52
C VAL A 274 42.43 18.92 -4.89
N ARG A 275 43.61 18.82 -5.55
CA ARG A 275 43.84 19.40 -6.88
C ARG A 275 42.99 18.75 -7.96
N GLU A 276 42.60 17.48 -7.81
CA GLU A 276 41.79 16.74 -8.74
C GLU A 276 40.29 17.01 -8.53
N GLN A 277 39.87 17.57 -7.40
CA GLN A 277 38.49 17.86 -7.11
C GLN A 277 37.92 18.97 -8.00
N HIS A 278 36.67 18.78 -8.43
CA HIS A 278 35.94 19.85 -9.08
C HIS A 278 35.72 21.01 -8.11
N ARG A 279 35.83 22.26 -8.61
CA ARG A 279 35.72 23.50 -7.82
C ARG A 279 34.49 23.56 -6.91
N PHE A 280 33.37 22.99 -7.37
CA PHE A 280 32.09 22.97 -6.64
C PHE A 280 32.17 22.18 -5.33
N TYR A 281 32.98 21.12 -5.25
CA TYR A 281 33.12 20.24 -4.08
C TYR A 281 34.36 20.54 -3.23
N ARG A 282 35.20 21.44 -3.67
CA ARG A 282 36.42 21.77 -2.96
C ARG A 282 36.13 22.35 -1.57
N ASN A 283 36.79 21.84 -0.53
CA ASN A 283 36.62 22.18 0.89
C ASN A 283 35.22 21.85 1.44
N ARG A 284 34.41 21.05 0.73
CA ARG A 284 33.09 20.61 1.18
C ARG A 284 33.00 19.09 1.40
N THR A 285 34.05 18.35 1.11
CA THR A 285 34.02 16.89 1.20
C THR A 285 35.18 16.34 2.00
N GLU A 286 34.90 15.36 2.83
CA GLU A 286 35.90 14.72 3.68
C GLU A 286 35.66 13.19 3.74
N MET A 287 36.70 12.40 3.66
CA MET A 287 36.68 10.97 4.00
C MET A 287 37.34 10.75 5.36
N LYS A 288 36.73 9.96 6.25
CA LYS A 288 37.33 9.67 7.58
C LYS A 288 38.68 8.97 7.42
N ARG A 289 39.73 9.54 8.01
CA ARG A 289 41.12 9.04 7.95
C ARG A 289 41.30 7.65 8.57
N ASN A 290 40.38 7.13 9.36
CA ASN A 290 40.40 5.78 9.93
C ASN A 290 39.97 4.71 8.92
N LEU A 291 40.52 4.72 7.71
CA LEU A 291 40.42 3.66 6.70
C LEU A 291 40.95 2.28 7.17
N LEU A 292 41.43 2.19 8.43
CA LEU A 292 41.82 0.94 9.09
C LEU A 292 40.66 0.08 9.55
N LYS A 293 39.43 0.63 9.64
CA LYS A 293 38.24 -0.20 9.77
C LYS A 293 37.90 -0.77 8.39
N PRO A 294 37.81 -2.09 8.25
CA PRO A 294 37.66 -2.71 6.94
C PRO A 294 36.45 -2.17 6.21
N GLY A 295 36.71 -1.45 5.12
CA GLY A 295 35.73 -1.22 4.08
C GLY A 295 34.76 -0.04 4.21
N ASP A 296 34.93 0.92 5.15
CA ASP A 296 34.10 2.15 5.18
C ASP A 296 34.78 3.29 4.40
N LEU A 297 34.30 3.52 3.17
CA LEU A 297 34.77 4.56 2.26
C LEU A 297 33.76 5.71 2.13
N SER A 298 32.85 5.82 3.08
CA SER A 298 31.82 6.83 3.05
C SER A 298 32.40 8.24 2.99
N LEU A 299 31.74 9.08 2.19
CA LEU A 299 32.06 10.48 2.01
C LEU A 299 31.16 11.35 2.87
N THR A 300 31.72 12.31 3.55
CA THR A 300 30.97 13.36 4.25
C THR A 300 30.93 14.60 3.37
N LEU A 301 29.73 15.10 3.06
CA LEU A 301 29.50 16.34 2.33
C LEU A 301 28.97 17.38 3.32
N THR A 302 29.65 18.53 3.43
CA THR A 302 29.25 19.62 4.33
C THR A 302 28.31 20.59 3.65
N TYR A 303 27.34 21.08 4.43
CA TYR A 303 26.32 22.05 3.99
C TYR A 303 25.66 21.66 2.67
N PRO A 304 24.93 20.51 2.63
CA PRO A 304 24.26 20.08 1.41
C PRO A 304 23.14 21.06 1.01
N THR A 305 23.01 21.29 -0.29
CA THR A 305 22.02 22.16 -0.93
C THR A 305 21.24 21.40 -1.99
N ASP A 306 20.21 22.04 -2.55
CA ASP A 306 19.43 21.48 -3.68
C ASP A 306 20.30 21.19 -4.91
N ASP A 307 21.38 21.93 -5.12
CA ASP A 307 22.36 21.70 -6.19
C ASP A 307 23.18 20.40 -6.01
N ASP A 308 23.19 19.85 -4.79
CA ASP A 308 23.82 18.57 -4.48
C ASP A 308 22.90 17.37 -4.74
N ASN A 309 21.64 17.58 -5.13
CA ASN A 309 20.73 16.52 -5.53
C ASN A 309 21.28 15.78 -6.75
N SER A 310 21.83 14.60 -6.52
CA SER A 310 22.51 13.83 -7.54
C SER A 310 22.68 12.38 -7.15
N THR A 311 22.97 11.53 -8.12
CA THR A 311 23.53 10.21 -7.88
C THR A 311 25.05 10.32 -7.79
N TYR A 312 25.59 9.90 -6.67
CA TYR A 312 27.02 9.86 -6.40
C TYR A 312 27.54 8.44 -6.59
N THR A 313 28.61 8.28 -7.34
CA THR A 313 29.24 6.98 -7.60
C THR A 313 30.59 6.91 -6.89
N CYS A 314 30.73 5.97 -5.98
CA CYS A 314 31.98 5.62 -5.31
C CYS A 314 32.65 4.47 -6.08
N THR A 315 33.83 4.67 -6.65
CA THR A 315 34.57 3.66 -7.38
C THR A 315 35.94 3.41 -6.74
N VAL A 316 36.24 2.14 -6.55
CA VAL A 316 37.50 1.69 -5.98
C VAL A 316 38.37 1.05 -7.04
N TYR A 317 39.60 1.50 -7.18
CA TYR A 317 40.53 1.01 -8.17
C TYR A 317 41.72 0.26 -7.49
N SER A 318 42.14 -0.82 -8.12
CA SER A 318 43.38 -1.52 -7.77
C SER A 318 44.62 -0.69 -8.17
N ARG A 319 45.81 -1.06 -7.69
CA ARG A 319 47.06 -0.47 -8.12
C ARG A 319 47.28 -0.50 -9.63
N LYS A 320 46.72 -1.49 -10.33
CA LYS A 320 46.78 -1.65 -11.79
C LYS A 320 45.72 -0.85 -12.55
N GLY A 321 44.86 -0.07 -11.86
CA GLY A 321 43.77 0.70 -12.45
C GLY A 321 42.49 -0.08 -12.71
N ASN A 322 42.42 -1.38 -12.37
CA ASN A 322 41.18 -2.15 -12.53
C ASN A 322 40.15 -1.77 -11.46
N ILE A 323 38.87 -1.70 -11.81
CA ILE A 323 37.76 -1.44 -10.90
C ILE A 323 37.57 -2.68 -10.01
N LEU A 324 37.66 -2.49 -8.69
CA LEU A 324 37.40 -3.51 -7.67
C LEU A 324 35.98 -3.48 -7.15
N ALA A 325 35.39 -2.28 -7.02
CA ALA A 325 34.02 -2.09 -6.55
C ALA A 325 33.47 -0.76 -7.04
N THR A 326 32.17 -0.71 -7.26
CA THR A 326 31.40 0.50 -7.56
C THR A 326 30.15 0.51 -6.73
N LYS A 327 29.78 1.67 -6.17
CA LYS A 327 28.57 1.90 -5.38
C LYS A 327 27.93 3.21 -5.76
N ASN A 328 26.59 3.20 -5.90
CA ASN A 328 25.82 4.40 -6.12
C ASN A 328 25.09 4.82 -4.85
N VAL A 329 25.01 6.12 -4.65
CA VAL A 329 24.29 6.76 -3.55
C VAL A 329 23.48 7.91 -4.15
N GLN A 330 22.17 7.83 -4.01
CA GLN A 330 21.30 8.92 -4.41
C GLN A 330 21.09 9.85 -3.23
N LEU A 331 21.50 11.11 -3.35
CA LEU A 331 21.27 12.15 -2.36
C LEU A 331 20.06 12.99 -2.77
N HIS A 332 19.16 13.18 -1.84
CA HIS A 332 18.03 14.10 -1.96
C HIS A 332 18.03 15.08 -0.79
N VAL A 333 18.26 16.36 -1.07
CA VAL A 333 18.21 17.43 -0.09
C VAL A 333 16.83 18.07 -0.17
N ARG A 334 16.06 17.98 0.92
CA ARG A 334 14.74 18.58 1.03
C ARG A 334 14.87 20.04 1.41
N VAL A 335 14.33 20.92 0.58
CA VAL A 335 14.27 22.36 0.86
C VAL A 335 12.87 22.69 1.36
N PRO A 336 12.72 23.30 2.57
CA PRO A 336 11.43 23.75 3.07
C PRO A 336 10.79 24.74 2.11
N GLN A 337 9.50 24.60 1.85
CA GLN A 337 8.73 25.47 0.95
C GLN A 337 7.86 26.42 1.75
N VAL A 338 7.85 27.69 1.35
CA VAL A 338 6.95 28.73 1.84
C VAL A 338 6.10 29.21 0.68
N GLU A 339 4.79 29.11 0.82
CA GLU A 339 3.84 29.59 -0.20
C GLU A 339 3.16 30.88 0.28
N VAL A 340 2.99 31.82 -0.62
CA VAL A 340 2.31 33.09 -0.36
C VAL A 340 1.58 33.58 -1.61
N ASP A 341 0.50 34.31 -1.43
CA ASP A 341 -0.19 34.92 -2.56
C ASP A 341 0.48 36.25 -2.98
N SER A 342 0.56 36.47 -4.28
CA SER A 342 1.06 37.73 -4.82
C SER A 342 0.23 38.92 -4.32
N GLY A 343 0.90 39.95 -3.81
CA GLY A 343 0.27 41.15 -3.27
C GLY A 343 0.02 41.12 -1.77
N GLU A 344 0.42 40.07 -1.05
CA GLU A 344 0.46 40.09 0.40
C GLU A 344 1.46 41.13 0.91
N ALA A 345 1.23 41.62 2.15
CA ALA A 345 2.06 42.65 2.73
C ALA A 345 3.51 42.21 2.92
N SER A 346 3.71 40.95 3.33
CA SER A 346 5.04 40.37 3.50
C SER A 346 4.96 38.85 3.63
N VAL A 347 6.12 38.21 3.44
CA VAL A 347 6.32 36.78 3.70
C VAL A 347 7.59 36.63 4.52
N LEU A 348 7.56 35.69 5.47
CA LEU A 348 8.70 35.33 6.30
C LEU A 348 9.41 34.10 5.70
N LEU A 349 10.71 34.25 5.39
CA LEU A 349 11.59 33.15 4.99
C LEU A 349 12.34 32.64 6.23
N PRO A 350 12.03 31.45 6.74
CA PRO A 350 12.55 31.01 8.03
C PRO A 350 14.03 30.58 7.94
N CYS A 351 14.87 31.12 8.83
CA CYS A 351 16.24 30.68 9.05
C CYS A 351 16.57 30.81 10.53
N LYS A 352 16.39 29.72 11.30
CA LYS A 352 16.69 29.68 12.74
C LYS A 352 17.84 28.73 13.03
N THR A 353 18.64 29.08 14.03
CA THR A 353 19.74 28.25 14.52
C THR A 353 19.79 28.21 16.03
N THR A 354 20.21 27.08 16.56
CA THR A 354 20.52 26.90 18.00
C THR A 354 22.00 27.04 18.29
N ILE A 355 22.83 27.26 17.25
CA ILE A 355 24.27 27.46 17.39
C ILE A 355 24.51 28.88 17.92
N ASN A 356 25.38 29.00 18.92
CA ASN A 356 25.84 30.31 19.39
C ASN A 356 26.67 30.98 18.31
N LEU A 357 26.13 32.06 17.75
CA LEU A 357 26.81 32.81 16.69
C LEU A 357 27.83 33.82 17.25
N PRO A 358 28.98 33.98 16.61
CA PRO A 358 29.93 35.05 16.95
C PRO A 358 29.30 36.44 16.79
N LYS A 359 29.67 37.40 17.65
CA LYS A 359 29.16 38.76 17.59
C LYS A 359 29.53 39.50 16.29
N ASP A 360 30.58 39.06 15.65
CA ASP A 360 31.12 39.57 14.38
C ASP A 360 30.78 38.69 13.17
N ALA A 361 29.76 37.81 13.33
CA ALA A 361 29.32 37.00 12.22
C ALA A 361 28.66 37.83 11.12
N LYS A 362 28.94 37.45 9.87
CA LYS A 362 28.26 37.99 8.69
C LYS A 362 27.10 37.07 8.32
N VAL A 363 25.92 37.62 8.10
CA VAL A 363 24.75 36.89 7.59
C VAL A 363 24.42 37.39 6.20
N GLU A 364 24.28 36.47 5.27
CA GLU A 364 24.02 36.78 3.87
C GLU A 364 22.86 35.93 3.34
N TRP A 365 21.86 36.62 2.81
CA TRP A 365 20.77 36.00 2.08
C TRP A 365 20.97 36.19 0.57
N MET A 366 20.89 35.11 -0.20
CA MET A 366 21.09 35.09 -1.64
C MET A 366 20.02 34.30 -2.35
N THR A 367 19.67 34.68 -3.59
CA THR A 367 18.86 33.84 -4.47
C THR A 367 19.71 32.74 -5.11
N LYS A 368 19.06 31.75 -5.73
CA LYS A 368 19.75 30.71 -6.51
C LYS A 368 20.66 31.25 -7.61
N PHE A 369 20.32 32.40 -8.17
CA PHE A 369 21.12 33.10 -9.21
C PHE A 369 22.17 34.05 -8.65
N ASN A 370 22.57 33.88 -7.38
CA ASN A 370 23.59 34.69 -6.71
C ASN A 370 23.28 36.19 -6.60
N ARG A 371 21.99 36.59 -6.59
CA ARG A 371 21.62 37.96 -6.25
C ARG A 371 21.65 38.15 -4.74
N LYS A 372 22.28 39.19 -4.24
CA LYS A 372 22.33 39.55 -2.83
C LYS A 372 20.98 40.12 -2.39
N VAL A 373 20.24 39.34 -1.63
CA VAL A 373 18.89 39.73 -1.14
C VAL A 373 18.98 40.60 0.10
N HIS A 374 19.85 40.24 1.04
CA HIS A 374 20.10 40.99 2.26
C HIS A 374 21.47 40.63 2.84
N VAL A 375 22.19 41.58 3.34
CA VAL A 375 23.50 41.41 3.96
C VAL A 375 23.51 42.11 5.30
N TYR A 376 23.85 41.38 6.37
CA TYR A 376 24.07 41.93 7.70
C TYR A 376 25.51 41.62 8.12
N GLU A 377 26.26 42.65 8.45
CA GLU A 377 27.69 42.56 8.84
C GLU A 377 28.03 43.69 9.79
N THR A 378 28.94 43.45 10.73
CA THR A 378 29.41 44.46 11.72
C THR A 378 28.29 45.15 12.52
N GLY A 379 27.21 44.37 12.83
CA GLY A 379 26.11 44.91 13.66
C GLY A 379 25.05 45.72 12.88
N SER A 380 25.13 45.81 11.55
CA SER A 380 24.20 46.60 10.72
C SER A 380 23.92 45.96 9.37
N ASP A 381 22.79 46.37 8.76
CA ASP A 381 22.44 46.00 7.40
C ASP A 381 23.35 46.76 6.40
N GLN A 382 23.89 46.01 5.42
CA GLN A 382 24.80 46.54 4.39
C GLN A 382 23.98 46.81 3.10
N LEU A 383 23.41 48.01 3.00
CA LEU A 383 22.51 48.40 1.90
C LEU A 383 23.24 48.57 0.55
N GLU A 384 24.52 48.91 0.59
CA GLU A 384 25.34 49.09 -0.63
C GLU A 384 25.59 47.74 -1.33
N ASP A 385 25.69 46.67 -0.58
CA ASP A 385 25.90 45.32 -1.08
C ASP A 385 24.62 44.64 -1.60
N GLN A 386 23.45 45.18 -1.29
CA GLN A 386 22.15 44.62 -1.62
C GLN A 386 21.79 44.90 -3.09
N ASP A 387 21.23 43.88 -3.77
CA ASP A 387 20.67 44.06 -5.12
C ASP A 387 19.52 45.09 -5.09
N ASN A 388 19.52 46.02 -6.08
CA ASN A 388 18.54 47.08 -6.18
C ASN A 388 17.08 46.61 -6.19
N TYR A 389 16.83 45.40 -6.67
CA TYR A 389 15.48 44.82 -6.68
C TYR A 389 14.95 44.52 -5.28
N TYR A 390 15.84 44.21 -4.31
CA TYR A 390 15.48 43.88 -2.93
C TYR A 390 15.63 45.06 -1.96
N ARG A 391 16.17 46.17 -2.41
CA ARG A 391 16.36 47.38 -1.59
C ARG A 391 15.00 47.84 -1.04
N ASP A 392 14.93 48.16 0.24
CA ASP A 392 13.75 48.60 1.00
C ASP A 392 12.63 47.53 1.13
N ARG A 393 12.84 46.35 0.54
CA ARG A 393 11.87 45.26 0.56
C ARG A 393 12.21 44.15 1.56
N THR A 394 13.34 44.20 2.21
CA THR A 394 13.78 43.16 3.13
C THR A 394 14.03 43.72 4.52
N LEU A 395 13.75 42.86 5.52
CA LEU A 395 13.93 43.20 6.93
C LEU A 395 14.34 41.96 7.72
N MET A 396 15.33 42.12 8.60
CA MET A 396 15.74 41.10 9.58
C MET A 396 15.54 41.60 11.02
N ASN A 397 15.55 40.70 11.98
CA ASN A 397 15.49 41.05 13.40
C ASN A 397 16.76 41.77 13.83
N LYS A 398 16.63 42.85 14.61
CA LYS A 398 17.77 43.62 15.12
C LYS A 398 18.71 42.82 16.04
N ASP A 399 18.16 41.86 16.79
CA ASP A 399 18.91 41.02 17.72
C ASP A 399 19.25 39.62 17.13
N LEU A 400 19.34 39.49 15.82
CA LEU A 400 19.47 38.23 15.10
C LEU A 400 20.61 37.33 15.60
N LEU A 401 21.78 37.87 15.89
CA LEU A 401 22.93 37.10 16.39
C LEU A 401 22.77 36.63 17.83
N LYS A 402 21.95 37.30 18.64
CA LYS A 402 21.67 36.91 20.03
C LYS A 402 20.60 35.85 20.10
N THR A 403 19.55 36.01 19.28
CA THR A 403 18.39 35.15 19.28
C THR A 403 18.57 33.88 18.43
N GLY A 404 19.51 33.91 17.50
CA GLY A 404 19.67 32.87 16.47
C GLY A 404 18.53 32.86 15.44
N ASP A 405 17.64 33.88 15.45
CA ASP A 405 16.58 34.03 14.45
C ASP A 405 17.04 34.91 13.32
N LEU A 406 17.53 34.29 12.26
CA LEU A 406 18.07 34.93 11.06
C LEU A 406 17.02 35.02 9.94
N SER A 407 15.74 34.84 10.29
CA SER A 407 14.66 34.83 9.31
C SER A 407 14.54 36.17 8.60
N LEU A 408 14.29 36.12 7.29
CA LEU A 408 14.15 37.29 6.42
C LEU A 408 12.69 37.55 6.14
N THR A 409 12.22 38.75 6.40
CA THR A 409 10.92 39.23 5.97
C THR A 409 11.06 39.92 4.61
N LEU A 410 10.40 39.39 3.58
CA LEU A 410 10.31 39.96 2.26
C LEU A 410 8.96 40.68 2.12
N LYS A 411 8.99 41.99 1.91
CA LYS A 411 7.80 42.84 1.74
C LYS A 411 7.29 42.74 0.31
N TYR A 412 5.95 42.68 0.18
CA TYR A 412 5.24 42.74 -1.11
C TYR A 412 5.75 41.70 -2.11
N PRO A 413 5.68 40.40 -1.77
CA PRO A 413 6.17 39.37 -2.65
C PRO A 413 5.40 39.36 -3.97
N THR A 414 6.14 39.15 -5.05
CA THR A 414 5.65 39.03 -6.41
C THR A 414 6.05 37.69 -6.99
N ASP A 415 5.43 37.27 -8.08
CA ASP A 415 5.79 36.04 -8.77
C ASP A 415 7.25 35.99 -9.26
N TRP A 416 7.90 37.16 -9.42
CA TRP A 416 9.34 37.29 -9.70
C TRP A 416 10.23 36.92 -8.50
N ASP A 417 9.65 36.88 -7.30
CA ASP A 417 10.35 36.49 -6.09
C ASP A 417 10.32 34.98 -5.87
N THR A 418 9.62 34.20 -6.73
CA THR A 418 9.63 32.74 -6.68
C THR A 418 11.03 32.22 -7.00
N ASP A 419 11.75 31.75 -5.99
CA ASP A 419 13.13 31.25 -6.10
C ASP A 419 13.52 30.46 -4.83
N ILE A 420 14.67 29.82 -4.86
CA ILE A 420 15.32 29.26 -3.68
C ILE A 420 16.23 30.31 -3.07
N TYR A 421 15.94 30.65 -1.82
CA TYR A 421 16.71 31.61 -1.04
C TYR A 421 17.65 30.84 -0.10
N THR A 422 18.91 31.25 -0.06
CA THR A 422 19.96 30.67 0.78
C THR A 422 20.39 31.65 1.86
N CYS A 423 20.22 31.30 3.11
CA CYS A 423 20.73 31.99 4.29
C CYS A 423 22.11 31.38 4.64
N THR A 424 23.17 32.15 4.62
CA THR A 424 24.51 31.71 4.96
C THR A 424 25.09 32.60 6.05
N VAL A 425 25.70 31.97 7.05
CA VAL A 425 26.44 32.64 8.13
C VAL A 425 27.91 32.38 7.98
N TYR A 426 28.70 33.41 8.04
CA TYR A 426 30.17 33.34 7.98
C TYR A 426 30.79 33.82 9.29
N SER A 427 31.91 33.21 9.71
CA SER A 427 32.78 33.77 10.73
C SER A 427 33.57 34.94 10.16
N ARG A 428 34.22 35.74 11.01
CA ARG A 428 35.13 36.81 10.63
C ARG A 428 36.22 36.37 9.63
N GLU A 429 36.64 35.13 9.74
CA GLU A 429 37.65 34.53 8.85
C GLU A 429 37.09 34.04 7.52
N GLY A 430 35.79 34.30 7.24
CA GLY A 430 35.11 33.85 6.04
C GLY A 430 34.74 32.37 6.00
N LYS A 431 34.86 31.65 7.13
CA LYS A 431 34.44 30.24 7.22
C LYS A 431 32.93 30.18 7.38
N LYS A 432 32.26 29.32 6.60
CA LYS A 432 30.82 29.05 6.74
C LYS A 432 30.54 28.35 8.07
N ILE A 433 29.59 28.89 8.83
CA ILE A 433 29.09 28.33 10.11
C ILE A 433 27.72 27.65 9.90
N LEU A 434 26.90 28.23 9.04
CA LEU A 434 25.54 27.76 8.75
C LEU A 434 25.22 28.04 7.29
N MET A 435 24.43 27.15 6.68
CA MET A 435 23.84 27.40 5.36
C MET A 435 22.49 26.67 5.29
N LYS A 436 21.40 27.41 5.10
CA LYS A 436 20.04 26.90 4.99
C LYS A 436 19.35 27.44 3.75
N GLN A 437 18.55 26.61 3.11
CA GLN A 437 17.75 27.01 1.95
C GLN A 437 16.27 26.99 2.28
N VAL A 438 15.52 27.87 1.63
CA VAL A 438 14.06 27.96 1.67
C VAL A 438 13.58 28.27 0.26
N GLU A 439 12.63 27.48 -0.22
CA GLU A 439 11.95 27.75 -1.50
C GLU A 439 10.75 28.65 -1.25
N LEU A 440 10.75 29.83 -1.87
CA LEU A 440 9.59 30.72 -1.89
C LEU A 440 8.80 30.48 -3.17
N LYS A 441 7.50 30.22 -3.02
CA LYS A 441 6.57 30.07 -4.11
C LYS A 441 5.45 31.10 -4.00
N VAL A 442 5.48 32.12 -4.88
CA VAL A 442 4.46 33.14 -4.91
C VAL A 442 3.37 32.77 -5.91
N ARG A 443 2.17 32.58 -5.43
CA ARG A 443 1.02 32.23 -6.27
C ARG A 443 0.41 33.47 -6.90
N VAL A 444 0.19 33.41 -8.20
CA VAL A 444 -0.56 34.46 -8.91
C VAL A 444 -2.05 34.21 -8.70
N CYS A 445 -2.76 35.26 -8.29
CA CYS A 445 -4.21 35.22 -8.16
C CYS A 445 -4.86 34.87 -9.51
N GLN A 446 -5.69 33.84 -9.54
CA GLN A 446 -6.45 33.44 -10.73
C GLN A 446 -7.92 33.81 -10.53
N VAL A 447 -8.50 34.41 -11.54
CA VAL A 447 -9.92 34.77 -11.60
C VAL A 447 -10.52 34.10 -12.83
N GLU A 448 -11.55 33.30 -12.64
CA GLU A 448 -12.28 32.66 -13.72
C GLU A 448 -13.68 33.27 -13.82
N VAL A 449 -14.15 33.51 -15.03
CA VAL A 449 -15.47 34.06 -15.32
C VAL A 449 -16.01 33.46 -16.63
N GLU A 450 -17.32 33.34 -16.76
CA GLU A 450 -17.96 32.90 -18.01
C GLU A 450 -18.10 34.10 -18.96
N GLU A 451 -17.94 33.86 -20.26
CA GLU A 451 -18.24 34.86 -21.29
C GLU A 451 -19.70 35.29 -21.23
N GLY A 452 -19.94 36.60 -21.31
CA GLY A 452 -21.27 37.20 -21.17
C GLY A 452 -21.67 37.54 -19.73
N ALA A 453 -20.76 37.38 -18.75
CA ALA A 453 -20.96 37.95 -17.44
C ALA A 453 -21.01 39.46 -17.52
N GLU A 454 -21.79 40.12 -16.65
CA GLU A 454 -21.92 41.57 -16.63
C GLU A 454 -20.56 42.24 -16.34
N SER A 455 -19.80 41.68 -15.41
CA SER A 455 -18.46 42.17 -15.06
C SER A 455 -17.64 41.13 -14.30
N VAL A 456 -16.34 41.33 -14.25
CA VAL A 456 -15.40 40.58 -13.43
C VAL A 456 -14.53 41.51 -12.62
N GLU A 457 -14.25 41.16 -11.36
CA GLU A 457 -13.32 41.94 -10.51
C GLU A 457 -11.94 41.28 -10.51
N LEU A 458 -10.92 42.08 -10.86
CA LEU A 458 -9.51 41.70 -10.73
C LEU A 458 -9.01 42.25 -9.37
N PRO A 459 -8.83 41.36 -8.36
CA PRO A 459 -8.63 41.82 -6.99
C PRO A 459 -7.20 42.31 -6.73
N PHE A 460 -7.08 43.48 -6.12
CA PHE A 460 -5.83 43.96 -5.53
C PHE A 460 -6.10 44.82 -4.29
N LYS A 461 -5.85 44.24 -3.14
CA LYS A 461 -5.85 44.98 -1.87
C LYS A 461 -4.42 45.14 -1.39
N THR A 462 -4.06 46.32 -0.94
CA THR A 462 -2.74 46.63 -0.35
C THR A 462 -2.94 47.25 1.03
N THR A 463 -1.87 47.52 1.74
CA THR A 463 -1.93 48.22 3.01
C THR A 463 -2.56 49.60 2.83
N GLN A 464 -3.35 50.02 3.82
CA GLN A 464 -3.92 51.39 3.87
C GLN A 464 -2.81 52.44 3.81
N ASP A 465 -3.15 53.68 3.47
CA ASP A 465 -2.27 54.87 3.42
C ASP A 465 -1.30 54.89 2.23
N LEU A 466 -1.87 54.84 1.02
CA LEU A 466 -1.13 55.27 -0.16
C LEU A 466 -1.05 56.80 -0.21
N PRO A 467 0.10 57.37 -0.64
CA PRO A 467 0.24 58.80 -0.83
C PRO A 467 -0.83 59.38 -1.75
N ALA A 468 -1.27 60.62 -1.47
CA ALA A 468 -2.34 61.28 -2.24
C ALA A 468 -2.00 61.49 -3.72
N ASP A 469 -0.71 61.55 -4.04
CA ASP A 469 -0.15 61.69 -5.41
C ASP A 469 0.15 60.34 -6.07
N ALA A 470 -0.19 59.18 -5.42
CA ALA A 470 0.07 57.88 -5.98
C ALA A 470 -0.62 57.69 -7.33
N LYS A 471 0.16 57.24 -8.31
CA LYS A 471 -0.33 56.86 -9.63
C LYS A 471 -0.53 55.35 -9.68
N VAL A 472 -1.75 54.90 -10.01
CA VAL A 472 -2.10 53.46 -10.14
C VAL A 472 -2.38 53.15 -11.61
N VAL A 473 -1.69 52.17 -12.15
CA VAL A 473 -1.87 51.76 -13.55
C VAL A 473 -2.04 50.24 -13.65
N TRP A 474 -3.11 49.86 -14.30
CA TRP A 474 -3.35 48.46 -14.71
C TRP A 474 -2.89 48.26 -16.16
N TRP A 475 -2.18 47.16 -16.41
CA TRP A 475 -1.66 46.74 -17.69
C TRP A 475 -2.13 45.33 -18.03
N ASN A 476 -2.33 45.02 -19.30
CA ASN A 476 -2.54 43.64 -19.75
C ASN A 476 -1.21 42.98 -20.19
N ASN A 477 -1.32 41.77 -20.72
CA ASN A 477 -0.17 41.00 -21.19
C ASN A 477 0.62 41.64 -22.35
N ASP A 478 -0.04 42.45 -23.15
CA ASP A 478 0.53 43.12 -24.34
C ASP A 478 1.06 44.52 -24.01
N ASP A 479 1.32 44.82 -22.73
CA ASP A 479 1.72 46.15 -22.24
C ASP A 479 0.77 47.26 -22.63
N ARG A 480 -0.54 46.96 -22.81
CA ARG A 480 -1.57 47.96 -23.05
C ARG A 480 -2.09 48.49 -21.73
N LYS A 481 -2.26 49.81 -21.63
CA LYS A 481 -2.85 50.42 -20.43
C LYS A 481 -4.34 50.11 -20.35
N VAL A 482 -4.71 49.29 -19.36
CA VAL A 482 -6.09 48.86 -19.11
C VAL A 482 -6.86 49.93 -18.35
N HIS A 483 -6.25 50.48 -17.30
CA HIS A 483 -6.83 51.57 -16.50
C HIS A 483 -5.73 52.40 -15.86
N MET A 484 -5.96 53.70 -15.73
CA MET A 484 -5.06 54.58 -15.03
C MET A 484 -5.82 55.51 -14.09
N TYR A 485 -5.33 55.60 -12.85
CA TYR A 485 -5.76 56.56 -11.85
C TYR A 485 -4.58 57.42 -11.44
N LYS A 486 -4.75 58.77 -11.50
CA LYS A 486 -3.72 59.74 -11.16
C LYS A 486 -4.36 61.04 -10.71
N ASN A 487 -3.76 61.74 -9.74
CA ASN A 487 -4.22 63.03 -9.24
C ASN A 487 -5.71 63.01 -8.80
N GLY A 488 -6.12 61.94 -8.09
CA GLY A 488 -7.46 61.84 -7.57
C GLY A 488 -8.55 61.41 -8.56
N SER A 489 -8.22 61.15 -9.83
CA SER A 489 -9.19 60.82 -10.87
C SER A 489 -8.72 59.76 -11.85
N ASP A 490 -9.70 59.09 -12.47
CA ASP A 490 -9.45 58.18 -13.59
C ASP A 490 -9.01 59.00 -14.82
N GLN A 491 -8.06 58.44 -15.59
CA GLN A 491 -7.48 59.08 -16.78
C GLN A 491 -7.91 58.31 -18.06
N PRO A 492 -9.15 58.47 -18.56
CA PRO A 492 -9.65 57.69 -19.70
C PRO A 492 -8.90 57.98 -21.01
N GLY A 493 -8.32 59.16 -21.14
CA GLY A 493 -7.51 59.54 -22.31
C GLY A 493 -6.21 58.73 -22.43
N GLU A 494 -5.72 58.20 -21.35
CA GLU A 494 -4.50 57.37 -21.29
C GLU A 494 -4.76 55.86 -21.46
N GLN A 495 -6.04 55.46 -21.46
CA GLN A 495 -6.42 54.05 -21.62
C GLN A 495 -6.33 53.62 -23.08
N HIS A 496 -5.97 52.35 -23.27
CA HIS A 496 -6.06 51.72 -24.59
C HIS A 496 -7.53 51.63 -25.05
N GLN A 497 -7.80 51.83 -26.32
CA GLN A 497 -9.13 51.91 -26.92
C GLN A 497 -10.07 50.76 -26.53
N VAL A 498 -9.55 49.54 -26.50
CA VAL A 498 -10.30 48.31 -26.16
C VAL A 498 -10.86 48.32 -24.73
N TYR A 499 -10.25 49.03 -23.80
CA TYR A 499 -10.63 49.07 -22.38
C TYR A 499 -11.35 50.35 -21.97
N ARG A 500 -11.49 51.33 -22.88
CA ARG A 500 -12.19 52.57 -22.62
C ARG A 500 -13.64 52.27 -22.31
N ASP A 501 -14.19 52.87 -21.24
CA ASP A 501 -15.56 52.71 -20.72
C ASP A 501 -15.91 51.30 -20.20
N ARG A 502 -15.00 50.35 -20.34
CA ARG A 502 -15.18 48.98 -19.85
C ARG A 502 -14.54 48.72 -18.48
N THR A 503 -13.76 49.63 -17.96
CA THR A 503 -13.03 49.44 -16.70
C THR A 503 -13.37 50.52 -15.67
N LYS A 504 -13.42 50.09 -14.40
CA LYS A 504 -13.74 50.96 -13.27
C LYS A 504 -13.01 50.54 -12.02
N MET A 505 -12.48 51.48 -11.26
CA MET A 505 -11.96 51.27 -9.89
C MET A 505 -12.96 51.81 -8.86
N LYS A 506 -12.95 51.29 -7.61
CA LYS A 506 -13.84 51.75 -6.53
C LYS A 506 -13.42 53.17 -6.06
N ARG A 507 -14.14 54.21 -6.50
CA ARG A 507 -13.77 55.62 -6.30
C ARG A 507 -13.76 56.11 -4.84
N ARG A 508 -14.59 55.54 -3.94
CA ARG A 508 -14.67 56.02 -2.56
C ARG A 508 -13.52 55.49 -1.72
N SER A 509 -12.57 56.35 -1.43
CA SER A 509 -11.39 56.09 -0.59
C SER A 509 -10.34 55.15 -1.16
N LEU A 510 -10.16 55.06 -2.48
CA LEU A 510 -9.20 54.14 -3.14
C LEU A 510 -7.81 54.19 -2.49
N LEU A 511 -7.25 55.35 -2.29
CA LEU A 511 -5.93 55.52 -1.67
C LEU A 511 -5.94 55.28 -0.16
N LYS A 512 -7.06 55.61 0.54
CA LYS A 512 -7.20 55.40 1.99
C LYS A 512 -7.56 53.98 2.34
N SER A 513 -8.32 53.27 1.51
CA SER A 513 -8.71 51.86 1.77
C SER A 513 -7.66 50.86 1.30
N GLY A 514 -6.77 51.25 0.42
CA GLY A 514 -5.83 50.36 -0.25
C GLY A 514 -6.48 49.36 -1.21
N ASP A 515 -7.78 49.51 -1.52
CA ASP A 515 -8.47 48.61 -2.47
C ASP A 515 -8.31 49.14 -3.90
N LEU A 516 -7.35 48.57 -4.61
CA LEU A 516 -7.00 48.93 -5.99
C LEU A 516 -7.61 47.96 -7.01
N SER A 517 -8.62 47.18 -6.60
CA SER A 517 -9.27 46.22 -7.47
C SER A 517 -9.90 46.87 -8.69
N LEU A 518 -9.77 46.21 -9.85
CA LEU A 518 -10.28 46.70 -11.13
C LEU A 518 -11.51 45.87 -11.53
N THR A 519 -12.62 46.49 -11.81
CA THR A 519 -13.79 45.88 -12.42
C THR A 519 -13.70 46.02 -13.94
N LEU A 520 -13.71 44.90 -14.67
CA LEU A 520 -13.79 44.82 -16.12
C LEU A 520 -15.22 44.39 -16.51
N LYS A 521 -15.89 45.24 -17.29
CA LYS A 521 -17.27 44.98 -17.76
C LYS A 521 -17.27 44.13 -19.02
N GLN A 522 -18.28 43.27 -19.15
CA GLN A 522 -18.52 42.42 -20.30
C GLN A 522 -17.24 41.71 -20.79
N PRO A 523 -16.66 40.86 -19.93
CA PRO A 523 -15.45 40.14 -20.30
C PRO A 523 -15.73 39.18 -21.45
N THR A 524 -14.79 39.10 -22.40
CA THR A 524 -14.80 38.21 -23.55
C THR A 524 -13.58 37.30 -23.50
N GLU A 525 -13.57 36.20 -24.26
CA GLU A 525 -12.39 35.32 -24.34
C GLU A 525 -11.09 36.06 -24.67
N ARG A 526 -11.17 37.15 -25.45
CA ARG A 526 -10.03 37.99 -25.81
C ARG A 526 -9.43 38.77 -24.62
N ASP A 527 -10.20 38.91 -23.55
CA ASP A 527 -9.72 39.54 -22.30
C ASP A 527 -8.96 38.53 -21.41
N SER A 528 -8.98 37.22 -21.76
CA SER A 528 -8.18 36.23 -21.04
C SER A 528 -6.69 36.57 -21.14
N GLY A 529 -6.00 36.54 -20.00
CA GLY A 529 -4.59 36.82 -19.96
C GLY A 529 -4.11 37.34 -18.61
N ARG A 530 -2.86 37.77 -18.57
CA ARG A 530 -2.25 38.33 -17.36
C ARG A 530 -2.51 39.82 -17.28
N TYR A 531 -3.00 40.27 -16.15
CA TYR A 531 -3.14 41.67 -15.79
C TYR A 531 -2.16 41.98 -14.67
N SER A 532 -1.56 43.18 -14.72
CA SER A 532 -0.67 43.69 -13.69
C SER A 532 -1.06 45.09 -13.26
N CYS A 533 -1.18 45.28 -11.96
CA CYS A 533 -1.36 46.58 -11.37
C CYS A 533 -0.03 47.08 -10.80
N ARG A 534 0.34 48.32 -11.10
CA ARG A 534 1.54 48.98 -10.58
C ARG A 534 1.14 50.30 -9.92
N VAL A 535 1.62 50.49 -8.71
CA VAL A 535 1.54 51.74 -7.99
C VAL A 535 2.87 52.45 -8.10
N TYR A 536 2.85 53.71 -8.58
CA TYR A 536 4.02 54.57 -8.73
C TYR A 536 3.92 55.71 -7.70
N GLY A 537 5.02 56.08 -7.08
CA GLY A 537 5.17 57.09 -6.05
C GLY A 537 6.31 56.72 -5.12
N GLU A 538 6.36 57.29 -3.93
CA GLU A 538 7.32 56.90 -2.89
C GLU A 538 7.17 55.43 -2.51
N ILE A 539 5.94 54.93 -2.55
CA ILE A 539 5.60 53.56 -2.24
C ILE A 539 5.30 52.80 -3.53
N LYS A 540 6.19 51.89 -3.93
CA LYS A 540 5.99 51.02 -5.09
C LYS A 540 5.24 49.77 -4.67
N ARG A 541 4.14 49.45 -5.36
CA ARG A 541 3.35 48.22 -5.18
C ARG A 541 3.12 47.56 -6.54
N TYR A 542 3.01 46.25 -6.51
CA TYR A 542 2.82 45.47 -7.72
C TYR A 542 2.00 44.24 -7.43
N LYS A 543 1.03 43.90 -8.26
CA LYS A 543 0.30 42.64 -8.22
C LYS A 543 -0.03 42.17 -9.62
N ARG A 544 0.03 40.85 -9.81
CA ARG A 544 -0.45 40.17 -11.01
C ARG A 544 -1.74 39.40 -10.71
N VAL A 545 -2.62 39.39 -11.71
CA VAL A 545 -3.86 38.60 -11.72
C VAL A 545 -3.97 37.90 -13.06
N LEU A 546 -4.25 36.61 -13.06
CA LEU A 546 -4.55 35.85 -14.27
C LEU A 546 -6.08 35.78 -14.43
N LEU A 547 -6.60 36.38 -15.49
CA LEU A 547 -7.99 36.31 -15.86
C LEU A 547 -8.17 35.18 -16.88
N ARG A 548 -9.14 34.31 -16.65
CA ARG A 548 -9.57 33.27 -17.57
C ARG A 548 -11.05 33.43 -17.84
N VAL A 549 -11.41 33.85 -19.04
CA VAL A 549 -12.79 33.91 -19.52
C VAL A 549 -13.08 32.61 -20.25
N LYS A 550 -14.08 31.84 -19.76
CA LYS A 550 -14.51 30.59 -20.37
C LYS A 550 -15.63 30.91 -21.36
N GLY A 551 -15.48 30.46 -22.60
CA GLY A 551 -16.54 30.53 -23.61
C GLY A 551 -17.81 29.81 -23.15
N ARG A 552 -18.98 30.34 -23.51
CA ARG A 552 -20.25 29.63 -23.27
C ARG A 552 -20.26 28.37 -24.10
N VAL A 553 -20.40 27.22 -23.44
CA VAL A 553 -20.75 25.98 -24.11
C VAL A 553 -22.17 26.14 -24.67
N GLN A 554 -22.30 26.42 -25.96
CA GLN A 554 -23.59 26.33 -26.63
C GLN A 554 -23.99 24.85 -26.70
N VAL A 555 -24.86 24.44 -25.80
CA VAL A 555 -25.58 23.19 -25.97
C VAL A 555 -26.60 23.46 -27.09
N GLN A 556 -26.21 23.09 -28.32
CA GLN A 556 -27.18 23.04 -29.43
C GLN A 556 -28.19 21.92 -29.11
N TYR A 557 -29.35 22.30 -28.63
CA TYR A 557 -30.52 21.42 -28.66
C TYR A 557 -30.92 21.27 -30.13
N HIS A 558 -30.52 20.21 -30.79
CA HIS A 558 -31.19 19.76 -32.00
C HIS A 558 -32.56 19.24 -31.60
N THR A 559 -33.58 20.06 -31.80
CA THR A 559 -34.96 19.59 -31.87
C THR A 559 -35.10 18.73 -33.12
N ALA A 560 -34.86 17.43 -32.95
CA ALA A 560 -35.21 16.46 -33.97
C ALA A 560 -36.69 16.15 -33.83
N ASP A 561 -37.44 16.41 -34.90
CA ASP A 561 -38.82 16.02 -35.11
C ASP A 561 -39.04 14.54 -34.75
N ILE A 562 -39.88 14.29 -33.78
CA ILE A 562 -40.34 12.95 -33.42
C ILE A 562 -41.43 12.54 -34.42
N ARG A 563 -41.09 11.74 -35.41
CA ARG A 563 -42.01 10.80 -36.06
C ARG A 563 -41.39 9.40 -36.08
N ASN A 564 -41.95 8.59 -35.19
CA ASN A 564 -42.05 7.12 -35.19
C ASN A 564 -40.87 6.29 -35.75
N ARG A 565 -40.14 5.61 -34.85
CA ARG A 565 -39.93 4.13 -34.92
C ARG A 565 -39.35 3.61 -33.63
N SER A 566 -40.06 2.69 -33.03
CA SER A 566 -39.61 1.83 -31.93
C SER A 566 -38.47 0.93 -32.36
N SER A 567 -37.37 0.95 -31.66
CA SER A 567 -36.48 -0.21 -31.43
C SER A 567 -35.48 0.13 -30.33
N SER A 568 -35.39 -0.77 -29.40
CA SER A 568 -34.47 -0.81 -28.23
C SER A 568 -33.02 -0.62 -28.61
N ILE A 569 -32.30 0.26 -27.92
CA ILE A 569 -30.84 0.29 -27.87
C ILE A 569 -30.37 0.44 -26.43
N ASP A 570 -29.62 -0.55 -26.00
CA ASP A 570 -28.85 -0.64 -24.79
C ASP A 570 -27.84 0.52 -24.65
N LEU A 571 -27.79 1.13 -23.49
CA LEU A 571 -26.81 2.14 -23.10
C LEU A 571 -25.77 1.51 -22.17
N THR A 572 -24.60 1.20 -22.71
CA THR A 572 -23.37 1.02 -21.92
C THR A 572 -22.47 2.25 -22.07
N PRO A 573 -21.94 2.84 -20.97
CA PRO A 573 -21.00 3.95 -21.09
C PRO A 573 -19.58 3.44 -21.29
N LEU A 574 -18.92 3.94 -22.32
CA LEU A 574 -17.48 3.79 -22.56
C LEU A 574 -16.69 4.74 -21.65
N MET A 575 -15.94 4.18 -20.73
CA MET A 575 -14.83 4.84 -20.04
C MET A 575 -13.63 4.89 -21.00
N THR A 576 -13.14 6.06 -21.30
CA THR A 576 -11.81 6.23 -21.92
C THR A 576 -10.83 6.74 -20.88
N ASP A 577 -9.94 5.85 -20.49
CA ASP A 577 -8.64 6.17 -19.90
C ASP A 577 -7.77 6.88 -20.94
N GLN A 578 -7.15 7.99 -20.56
CA GLN A 578 -5.90 8.44 -21.19
C GLN A 578 -4.96 8.97 -20.12
N SER A 579 -4.03 8.11 -19.76
CA SER A 579 -2.74 8.42 -19.18
C SER A 579 -1.73 8.71 -20.31
N VAL A 580 -1.11 9.87 -20.30
CA VAL A 580 0.31 10.12 -20.65
C VAL A 580 0.83 11.25 -19.76
#